data_e632655070e28faffeef0fd5bd6f1ca7
#
_entry.id   e632655070e28faffeef0fd5bd6f1ca7
#
_cell.length_a   1.000
_cell.length_b   1.000
_cell.length_c   1.000
_cell.angle_alpha   90.00
_cell.angle_beta   90.00
_cell.angle_gamma   90.00
#
_symmetry.space_group_name_H-M   'P 1'
#
loop_
_entity.id
_entity.type
_entity.pdbx_description
1 polymer ?
#
loop_
_entity_poly.entity_id
_entity_poly.type
_entity_poly.pdbx_seq_one_letter_code
_entity_poly.pdbx_strand_id
1 'polypeptide(L)'
;MKKQFLIALSICVSTISFAQITSTTPTFGVRAGLISSGIRGDASNNLDNLLSFANGAITTSNHTGFFAGGYANVPVTDMVSLEPGIFYAEKGYDLNGSLNIKGVGFLGANAKAKLQSTYIDIPVLLKVNISGFQIFAGPQFSYLMKANLNTTAGLLGFNLLNSNMDATQQFNRWDAAVTGGIGYKLGSGINISASYDYGLSKLDANKNANAYNNAIKLGVGIEF
;
A
#
# COMPACT_ATOMS: atom_id res chain seq x y z
N MET A 1 -13.92 -8.97 19.92
CA MET A 1 -13.09 -8.83 18.69
C MET A 1 -12.01 -9.92 18.58
N LYS A 2 -11.18 -10.21 19.61
CA LYS A 2 -10.13 -11.27 19.54
C LYS A 2 -10.68 -12.68 19.27
N LYS A 3 -11.84 -13.03 19.85
CA LYS A 3 -12.48 -14.36 19.65
C LYS A 3 -13.03 -14.55 18.24
N GLN A 4 -13.57 -13.50 17.61
CA GLN A 4 -14.08 -13.55 16.23
C GLN A 4 -12.96 -13.69 15.20
N PHE A 5 -11.79 -13.07 15.45
CA PHE A 5 -10.62 -13.22 14.62
C PHE A 5 -10.05 -14.64 14.65
N LEU A 6 -10.00 -15.27 15.85
CA LEU A 6 -9.56 -16.66 16.00
C LEU A 6 -10.53 -17.64 15.30
N ILE A 7 -11.83 -17.38 15.34
CA ILE A 7 -12.84 -18.21 14.67
C ILE A 7 -12.70 -18.05 13.13
N ALA A 8 -12.51 -16.83 12.62
CA ALA A 8 -12.30 -16.60 11.19
C ALA A 8 -11.00 -17.26 10.69
N LEU A 9 -9.93 -17.17 11.47
CA LEU A 9 -8.65 -17.84 11.18
C LEU A 9 -8.78 -19.37 11.21
N SER A 10 -9.52 -19.91 12.17
CA SER A 10 -9.80 -21.36 12.29
C SER A 10 -10.65 -21.88 11.12
N ILE A 11 -11.63 -21.11 10.65
CA ILE A 11 -12.43 -21.46 9.47
C ILE A 11 -11.58 -21.45 8.20
N CYS A 12 -10.69 -20.46 8.03
CA CYS A 12 -9.76 -20.43 6.89
C CYS A 12 -8.80 -21.63 6.89
N VAL A 13 -8.30 -22.06 8.05
CA VAL A 13 -7.42 -23.23 8.15
C VAL A 13 -8.17 -24.53 7.89
N SER A 14 -9.42 -24.66 8.33
CA SER A 14 -10.21 -25.89 8.15
C SER A 14 -10.66 -26.08 6.67
N THR A 15 -10.88 -25.02 5.91
CA THR A 15 -11.25 -25.12 4.49
C THR A 15 -10.10 -25.62 3.61
N ILE A 16 -8.85 -25.41 4.01
CA ILE A 16 -7.67 -25.91 3.29
C ILE A 16 -7.59 -27.45 3.35
N SER A 17 -8.14 -28.07 4.40
CA SER A 17 -8.09 -29.52 4.60
C SER A 17 -9.05 -30.32 3.70
N PHE A 18 -10.01 -29.68 3.04
CA PHE A 18 -11.01 -30.36 2.21
C PHE A 18 -10.77 -30.24 0.70
N ALA A 19 -9.80 -29.44 0.28
CA ALA A 19 -9.41 -29.41 -1.12
C ALA A 19 -8.57 -30.67 -1.42
N GLN A 20 -9.20 -31.70 -1.98
CA GLN A 20 -8.48 -32.76 -2.68
C GLN A 20 -7.87 -32.11 -3.94
N ILE A 21 -6.69 -31.50 -3.76
CA ILE A 21 -5.94 -30.84 -4.81
C ILE A 21 -5.43 -31.94 -5.72
N THR A 22 -5.96 -31.95 -6.93
CA THR A 22 -5.47 -32.81 -8.00
C THR A 22 -4.00 -32.44 -8.25
N SER A 23 -3.09 -33.25 -7.74
CA SER A 23 -1.68 -33.50 -8.14
C SER A 23 -0.79 -32.32 -8.62
N THR A 24 -0.96 -31.09 -8.11
CA THR A 24 0.00 -30.01 -8.37
C THR A 24 0.62 -29.54 -7.03
N THR A 25 1.94 -29.68 -6.94
CA THR A 25 2.69 -29.31 -5.72
C THR A 25 2.64 -27.80 -5.53
N PRO A 26 2.32 -27.30 -4.31
CA PRO A 26 2.47 -25.89 -4.01
C PRO A 26 3.90 -25.43 -4.26
N THR A 27 4.06 -24.27 -4.87
CA THR A 27 5.36 -23.63 -5.10
C THR A 27 5.47 -22.41 -4.20
N PHE A 28 6.70 -22.06 -3.85
CA PHE A 28 7.00 -20.88 -3.05
C PHE A 28 7.69 -19.84 -3.91
N GLY A 29 7.56 -18.59 -3.55
CA GLY A 29 8.25 -17.54 -4.27
C GLY A 29 8.53 -16.34 -3.38
N VAL A 30 9.44 -15.52 -3.86
CA VAL A 30 9.73 -14.20 -3.30
C VAL A 30 9.42 -13.14 -4.35
N ARG A 31 8.96 -11.98 -3.89
CA ARG A 31 8.66 -10.84 -4.78
C ARG A 31 9.09 -9.55 -4.12
N ALA A 32 9.70 -8.67 -4.90
CA ALA A 32 10.05 -7.33 -4.47
C ALA A 32 9.73 -6.33 -5.60
N GLY A 33 9.57 -5.07 -5.23
CA GLY A 33 9.28 -4.05 -6.23
C GLY A 33 9.06 -2.66 -5.66
N LEU A 34 8.59 -1.78 -6.52
CA LEU A 34 8.26 -0.41 -6.19
C LEU A 34 6.76 -0.28 -5.91
N ILE A 35 6.44 0.61 -4.99
CA ILE A 35 5.08 0.97 -4.62
C ILE A 35 4.91 2.48 -4.72
N SER A 36 3.88 2.94 -5.42
CA SER A 36 3.45 4.34 -5.43
C SER A 36 2.13 4.42 -4.68
N SER A 37 2.13 5.03 -3.52
CA SER A 37 0.97 5.08 -2.62
C SER A 37 0.50 6.50 -2.35
N GLY A 38 -0.79 6.64 -2.06
CA GLY A 38 -1.43 7.90 -1.75
C GLY A 38 -2.67 7.70 -0.90
N ILE A 39 -3.36 8.80 -0.62
CA ILE A 39 -4.62 8.83 0.11
C ILE A 39 -5.76 9.17 -0.84
N ARG A 40 -6.90 8.51 -0.63
CA ARG A 40 -8.16 8.73 -1.31
C ARG A 40 -9.25 9.05 -0.27
N GLY A 41 -10.22 9.87 -0.62
CA GLY A 41 -11.40 10.18 0.22
C GLY A 41 -11.55 11.68 0.52
N ASP A 42 -12.45 12.02 1.46
CA ASP A 42 -12.78 13.42 1.77
C ASP A 42 -11.60 14.21 2.34
N ALA A 43 -10.66 13.53 2.99
CA ALA A 43 -9.43 14.15 3.47
C ALA A 43 -8.58 14.69 2.30
N SER A 44 -8.56 13.99 1.16
CA SER A 44 -7.95 14.47 -0.07
C SER A 44 -8.73 15.67 -0.63
N ASN A 45 -10.05 15.54 -0.75
CA ASN A 45 -10.92 16.60 -1.29
C ASN A 45 -10.94 17.86 -0.42
N ASN A 46 -10.98 17.72 0.92
CA ASN A 46 -10.90 18.84 1.84
C ASN A 46 -9.53 19.50 1.81
N LEU A 47 -8.49 18.74 1.63
CA LEU A 47 -7.14 19.24 1.40
C LEU A 47 -7.10 20.02 0.08
N ASP A 48 -7.60 19.46 -1.02
CA ASP A 48 -7.67 20.12 -2.33
C ASP A 48 -8.50 21.41 -2.29
N ASN A 49 -9.58 21.45 -1.49
CA ASN A 49 -10.38 22.67 -1.28
C ASN A 49 -9.61 23.73 -0.47
N LEU A 50 -8.90 23.35 0.58
CA LEU A 50 -7.99 24.24 1.31
C LEU A 50 -6.85 24.72 0.42
N LEU A 51 -6.37 23.86 -0.48
CA LEU A 51 -5.34 24.15 -1.47
C LEU A 51 -5.81 25.16 -2.52
N SER A 52 -7.05 25.04 -2.97
CA SER A 52 -7.65 25.99 -3.92
C SER A 52 -7.84 27.37 -3.29
N PHE A 53 -8.20 27.42 -2.00
CA PHE A 53 -8.27 28.66 -1.23
C PHE A 53 -6.89 29.31 -1.05
N ALA A 54 -5.82 28.51 -0.93
CA ALA A 54 -4.43 28.98 -0.84
C ALA A 54 -3.78 29.27 -2.21
N ASN A 55 -4.58 29.44 -3.28
CA ASN A 55 -4.12 29.72 -4.67
C ASN A 55 -3.11 28.69 -5.20
N GLY A 56 -3.31 27.40 -4.95
CA GLY A 56 -2.45 26.34 -5.44
C GLY A 56 -1.09 26.22 -4.72
N ALA A 57 -0.97 26.84 -3.56
CA ALA A 57 0.28 26.87 -2.80
C ALA A 57 0.65 25.51 -2.14
N ILE A 58 -0.24 24.53 -2.12
CA ILE A 58 0.02 23.21 -1.56
C ILE A 58 -0.38 22.14 -2.59
N THR A 59 0.44 21.11 -2.76
CA THR A 59 0.20 20.00 -3.68
C THR A 59 0.37 18.68 -2.94
N THR A 60 -0.59 17.77 -3.10
CA THR A 60 -0.46 16.39 -2.62
C THR A 60 0.16 15.54 -3.70
N SER A 61 1.14 14.74 -3.37
CA SER A 61 1.76 13.77 -4.28
C SER A 61 1.86 12.38 -3.65
N ASN A 62 1.83 11.38 -4.52
CA ASN A 62 2.02 10.01 -4.10
C ASN A 62 3.45 9.82 -3.56
N HIS A 63 3.55 9.03 -2.50
CA HIS A 63 4.84 8.60 -1.98
C HIS A 63 5.32 7.37 -2.73
N THR A 64 6.58 7.37 -3.15
CA THR A 64 7.23 6.20 -3.75
C THR A 64 8.04 5.48 -2.69
N GLY A 65 7.69 4.24 -2.43
CA GLY A 65 8.37 3.33 -1.53
C GLY A 65 8.70 2.01 -2.22
N PHE A 66 8.95 0.98 -1.43
CA PHE A 66 9.22 -0.37 -1.92
C PHE A 66 8.42 -1.41 -1.14
N PHE A 67 8.31 -2.62 -1.71
CA PHE A 67 7.80 -3.77 -1.00
C PHE A 67 8.68 -4.98 -1.28
N ALA A 68 8.74 -5.91 -0.33
CA ALA A 68 9.43 -7.18 -0.48
C ALA A 68 8.83 -8.23 0.45
N GLY A 69 8.76 -9.48 -0.02
CA GLY A 69 8.20 -10.56 0.80
C GLY A 69 8.13 -11.88 0.08
N GLY A 70 7.48 -12.83 0.74
CA GLY A 70 7.29 -14.19 0.24
C GLY A 70 5.80 -14.50 0.03
N TYR A 71 5.56 -15.48 -0.83
CA TYR A 71 4.23 -16.02 -1.11
C TYR A 71 4.30 -17.51 -1.37
N ALA A 72 3.17 -18.18 -1.19
CA ALA A 72 2.96 -19.54 -1.65
C ALA A 72 1.95 -19.50 -2.81
N ASN A 73 2.19 -20.25 -3.86
CA ASN A 73 1.24 -20.45 -4.94
C ASN A 73 0.68 -21.87 -4.82
N VAL A 74 -0.58 -21.95 -4.42
CA VAL A 74 -1.30 -23.21 -4.18
C VAL A 74 -2.25 -23.44 -5.34
N PRO A 75 -1.93 -24.33 -6.29
CA PRO A 75 -2.79 -24.64 -7.41
C PRO A 75 -4.12 -25.25 -6.93
N VAL A 76 -5.23 -24.76 -7.46
CA VAL A 76 -6.57 -25.29 -7.23
C VAL A 76 -7.03 -26.09 -8.46
N THR A 77 -6.66 -25.61 -9.64
CA THR A 77 -6.82 -26.29 -10.95
C THR A 77 -5.58 -26.00 -11.79
N ASP A 78 -5.51 -26.56 -12.99
CA ASP A 78 -4.41 -26.31 -13.95
C ASP A 78 -4.25 -24.83 -14.31
N MET A 79 -5.32 -24.05 -14.22
CA MET A 79 -5.32 -22.62 -14.56
C MET A 79 -5.50 -21.69 -13.37
N VAL A 80 -6.01 -22.20 -12.25
CA VAL A 80 -6.40 -21.37 -11.09
C VAL A 80 -5.59 -21.75 -9.87
N SER A 81 -5.04 -20.78 -9.20
CA SER A 81 -4.31 -20.95 -7.93
C SER A 81 -4.71 -19.91 -6.88
N LEU A 82 -4.47 -20.24 -5.63
CA LEU A 82 -4.54 -19.32 -4.49
C LEU A 82 -3.13 -18.89 -4.12
N GLU A 83 -2.90 -17.58 -4.00
CA GLU A 83 -1.60 -17.02 -3.63
C GLU A 83 -1.72 -16.24 -2.30
N PRO A 84 -1.59 -16.90 -1.13
CA PRO A 84 -1.34 -16.22 0.12
C PRO A 84 0.10 -15.70 0.18
N GLY A 85 0.30 -14.53 0.77
CA GLY A 85 1.63 -13.94 0.91
C GLY A 85 1.79 -13.11 2.17
N ILE A 86 3.04 -12.75 2.45
CA ILE A 86 3.41 -11.80 3.50
C ILE A 86 4.49 -10.89 2.96
N PHE A 87 4.27 -9.58 3.04
CA PHE A 87 5.14 -8.57 2.47
C PHE A 87 5.38 -7.42 3.44
N TYR A 88 6.61 -7.00 3.54
CA TYR A 88 6.95 -5.69 4.06
C TYR A 88 6.63 -4.65 2.98
N ALA A 89 5.96 -3.55 3.33
CA ALA A 89 5.61 -2.50 2.39
C ALA A 89 5.79 -1.12 3.03
N GLU A 90 6.47 -0.23 2.33
CA GLU A 90 6.59 1.18 2.68
C GLU A 90 5.57 1.98 1.86
N LYS A 91 4.59 2.59 2.56
CA LYS A 91 3.51 3.38 1.99
C LYS A 91 3.54 4.79 2.58
N GLY A 92 2.86 5.73 1.95
CA GLY A 92 2.77 7.08 2.50
C GLY A 92 2.16 8.07 1.53
N TYR A 93 2.36 9.35 1.83
CA TYR A 93 2.04 10.47 0.96
C TYR A 93 2.90 11.67 1.29
N ASP A 94 3.12 12.51 0.28
CA ASP A 94 3.93 13.71 0.38
C ASP A 94 3.05 14.95 0.18
N LEU A 95 3.12 15.89 1.13
CA LEU A 95 2.48 17.20 1.05
C LEU A 95 3.56 18.25 0.80
N ASN A 96 3.44 18.98 -0.29
CA ASN A 96 4.36 20.06 -0.63
C ASN A 96 3.59 21.39 -0.63
N GLY A 97 3.95 22.31 0.25
CA GLY A 97 3.44 23.67 0.30
C GLY A 97 4.49 24.68 -0.14
N SER A 98 4.12 25.60 -1.03
CA SER A 98 4.94 26.75 -1.42
C SER A 98 4.11 28.02 -1.35
N LEU A 99 4.51 28.98 -0.55
CA LEU A 99 3.92 30.30 -0.49
C LEU A 99 4.80 31.28 -1.27
N ASN A 100 4.32 31.69 -2.44
CA ASN A 100 4.93 32.77 -3.22
C ASN A 100 4.21 34.08 -2.87
N ILE A 101 4.90 34.99 -2.19
CA ILE A 101 4.37 36.32 -1.91
C ILE A 101 4.47 37.17 -3.19
N LYS A 102 3.31 37.50 -3.78
CA LYS A 102 3.27 38.38 -4.97
C LYS A 102 3.96 39.72 -4.66
N GLY A 103 4.95 40.06 -5.47
CA GLY A 103 5.69 41.34 -5.34
C GLY A 103 7.09 41.22 -4.73
N VAL A 104 7.42 40.10 -4.07
CA VAL A 104 8.74 39.87 -3.47
C VAL A 104 9.16 38.43 -3.76
N GLY A 105 9.40 38.12 -5.03
CA GLY A 105 9.66 36.75 -5.52
C GLY A 105 10.88 36.03 -4.91
N PHE A 106 11.69 36.73 -4.12
CA PHE A 106 12.82 36.15 -3.35
C PHE A 106 12.44 35.73 -1.94
N LEU A 107 11.23 36.09 -1.43
CA LEU A 107 10.71 35.70 -0.12
C LEU A 107 9.79 34.45 -0.23
N GLY A 108 10.28 33.38 -0.84
CA GLY A 108 9.55 32.12 -0.92
C GLY A 108 9.62 31.36 0.40
N ALA A 109 8.47 31.03 0.99
CA ALA A 109 8.37 30.08 2.08
C ALA A 109 7.94 28.70 1.54
N ASN A 110 8.68 27.66 1.91
CA ASN A 110 8.39 26.28 1.54
C ASN A 110 8.09 25.47 2.78
N ALA A 111 7.01 24.70 2.75
CA ALA A 111 6.69 23.72 3.79
C ALA A 111 6.46 22.36 3.13
N LYS A 112 7.10 21.33 3.65
CA LYS A 112 6.92 19.95 3.18
C LYS A 112 6.56 19.08 4.37
N ALA A 113 5.54 18.26 4.23
CA ALA A 113 5.22 17.22 5.18
C ALA A 113 5.16 15.89 4.45
N LYS A 114 5.97 14.93 4.88
CA LYS A 114 6.07 13.60 4.31
C LYS A 114 5.63 12.59 5.36
N LEU A 115 4.56 11.88 5.10
CA LEU A 115 4.16 10.72 5.88
C LEU A 115 4.77 9.46 5.27
N GLN A 116 5.52 8.74 6.08
CA GLN A 116 6.16 7.49 5.74
C GLN A 116 5.66 6.41 6.69
N SER A 117 5.00 5.39 6.17
CA SER A 117 4.36 4.35 6.96
C SER A 117 4.84 2.97 6.53
N THR A 118 5.22 2.17 7.49
CA THR A 118 5.67 0.79 7.30
C THR A 118 4.57 -0.18 7.66
N TYR A 119 4.24 -1.07 6.74
CA TYR A 119 3.21 -2.10 6.90
C TYR A 119 3.76 -3.50 6.70
N ILE A 120 3.10 -4.46 7.34
CA ILE A 120 3.11 -5.86 6.93
C ILE A 120 1.80 -6.11 6.21
N ASP A 121 1.89 -6.38 4.90
CA ASP A 121 0.75 -6.72 4.05
C ASP A 121 0.59 -8.24 3.95
N ILE A 122 -0.63 -8.71 4.11
CA ILE A 122 -1.01 -10.13 4.03
C ILE A 122 -2.12 -10.26 2.98
N PRO A 123 -1.75 -10.34 1.69
CA PRO A 123 -2.71 -10.62 0.62
C PRO A 123 -3.06 -12.10 0.58
N VAL A 124 -4.30 -12.39 0.12
CA VAL A 124 -4.74 -13.72 -0.29
C VAL A 124 -5.40 -13.56 -1.66
N LEU A 125 -4.66 -13.89 -2.71
CA LEU A 125 -5.07 -13.61 -4.09
C LEU A 125 -5.54 -14.89 -4.79
N LEU A 126 -6.67 -14.82 -5.47
CA LEU A 126 -7.06 -15.79 -6.48
C LEU A 126 -6.37 -15.39 -7.78
N LYS A 127 -5.62 -16.31 -8.37
CA LYS A 127 -4.83 -16.10 -9.58
C LYS A 127 -5.29 -17.04 -10.69
N VAL A 128 -5.48 -16.50 -11.87
CA VAL A 128 -5.73 -17.26 -13.11
C VAL A 128 -4.48 -17.13 -13.99
N ASN A 129 -3.96 -18.25 -14.45
CA ASN A 129 -2.78 -18.32 -15.32
C ASN A 129 -3.19 -18.92 -16.68
N ILE A 130 -2.91 -18.18 -17.74
CA ILE A 130 -3.18 -18.59 -19.13
C ILE A 130 -1.90 -18.38 -19.92
N SER A 131 -1.18 -19.49 -20.22
CA SER A 131 0.07 -19.44 -21.01
C SER A 131 1.10 -18.42 -20.48
N GLY A 132 1.25 -18.36 -19.16
CA GLY A 132 2.15 -17.42 -18.48
C GLY A 132 1.56 -16.04 -18.16
N PHE A 133 0.52 -15.61 -18.86
CA PHE A 133 -0.22 -14.41 -18.49
C PHE A 133 -1.07 -14.67 -17.24
N GLN A 134 -1.00 -13.76 -16.29
CA GLN A 134 -1.64 -13.90 -14.98
C GLN A 134 -2.59 -12.73 -14.73
N ILE A 135 -3.79 -13.05 -14.26
CA ILE A 135 -4.74 -12.08 -13.69
C ILE A 135 -5.00 -12.52 -12.27
N PHE A 136 -4.96 -11.61 -11.33
CA PHE A 136 -5.18 -11.94 -9.93
C PHE A 136 -5.98 -10.85 -9.21
N ALA A 137 -6.77 -11.29 -8.23
CA ALA A 137 -7.47 -10.38 -7.32
C ALA A 137 -7.75 -11.07 -5.98
N GLY A 138 -7.90 -10.28 -4.92
CA GLY A 138 -8.27 -10.78 -3.61
C GLY A 138 -8.17 -9.76 -2.50
N PRO A 139 -8.58 -10.14 -1.29
CA PRO A 139 -8.42 -9.31 -0.11
C PRO A 139 -6.96 -9.20 0.32
N GLN A 140 -6.61 -8.05 0.88
CA GLN A 140 -5.34 -7.79 1.54
C GLN A 140 -5.62 -7.20 2.91
N PHE A 141 -5.01 -7.77 3.94
CA PHE A 141 -4.96 -7.20 5.28
C PHE A 141 -3.57 -6.64 5.52
N SER A 142 -3.51 -5.47 6.15
CA SER A 142 -2.24 -4.79 6.41
C SER A 142 -2.17 -4.39 7.89
N TYR A 143 -1.01 -4.59 8.49
CA TYR A 143 -0.75 -4.16 9.86
C TYR A 143 0.30 -3.05 9.86
N LEU A 144 -0.07 -1.88 10.40
CA LEU A 144 0.82 -0.72 10.52
C LEU A 144 1.85 -0.98 11.62
N MET A 145 3.10 -1.11 11.25
CA MET A 145 4.23 -1.22 12.18
C MET A 145 4.63 0.14 12.73
N LYS A 146 4.81 1.11 11.84
CA LYS A 146 5.29 2.45 12.18
C LYS A 146 4.79 3.48 11.17
N ALA A 147 4.49 4.69 11.66
CA ALA A 147 4.23 5.86 10.84
C ALA A 147 5.08 7.04 11.33
N ASN A 148 5.88 7.63 10.46
CA ASN A 148 6.72 8.79 10.73
C ASN A 148 6.21 9.97 9.92
N LEU A 149 6.01 11.11 10.58
CA LEU A 149 5.71 12.38 9.94
C LEU A 149 6.96 13.25 9.95
N ASN A 150 7.54 13.45 8.78
CA ASN A 150 8.68 14.34 8.57
C ASN A 150 8.16 15.68 8.07
N THR A 151 8.34 16.73 8.85
CA THR A 151 7.94 18.09 8.48
C THR A 151 9.19 18.94 8.32
N THR A 152 9.33 19.59 7.16
CA THR A 152 10.39 20.57 6.89
C THR A 152 9.74 21.88 6.50
N ALA A 153 10.22 22.98 7.10
CA ALA A 153 9.83 24.32 6.68
C ALA A 153 11.08 25.16 6.42
N GLY A 154 11.06 25.92 5.35
CA GLY A 154 12.17 26.75 4.91
C GLY A 154 11.71 28.13 4.46
N LEU A 155 12.58 29.11 4.59
CA LEU A 155 12.43 30.47 4.10
C LEU A 155 13.71 30.86 3.33
N LEU A 156 13.56 31.52 2.18
CA LEU A 156 14.69 31.98 1.39
C LEU A 156 15.69 30.88 0.97
N GLY A 157 15.21 29.63 0.82
CA GLY A 157 16.07 28.49 0.47
C GLY A 157 16.82 27.86 1.67
N PHE A 158 16.66 28.39 2.88
CA PHE A 158 17.23 27.81 4.10
C PHE A 158 16.17 26.98 4.83
N ASN A 159 16.50 25.74 5.21
CA ASN A 159 15.64 24.92 6.06
C ASN A 159 15.73 25.40 7.51
N LEU A 160 14.67 26.02 8.00
CA LEU A 160 14.61 26.56 9.37
C LEU A 160 14.04 25.59 10.37
N LEU A 161 13.22 24.62 9.92
CA LEU A 161 12.59 23.59 10.74
C LEU A 161 12.76 22.23 10.07
N ASN A 162 13.19 21.25 10.85
CA ASN A 162 13.19 19.84 10.48
C ASN A 162 12.71 19.06 11.71
N SER A 163 11.50 18.52 11.65
CA SER A 163 10.90 17.75 12.73
C SER A 163 10.50 16.38 12.22
N ASN A 164 10.90 15.35 12.98
CA ASN A 164 10.48 13.97 12.75
C ASN A 164 9.65 13.53 13.96
N MET A 165 8.38 13.21 13.73
CA MET A 165 7.44 12.81 14.78
C MET A 165 6.93 11.41 14.51
N ASP A 166 6.91 10.56 15.52
CA ASP A 166 6.19 9.28 15.48
C ASP A 166 4.68 9.55 15.55
N ALA A 167 3.99 9.30 14.45
CA ALA A 167 2.55 9.47 14.29
C ALA A 167 1.79 8.15 14.37
N THR A 168 2.43 7.05 14.74
CA THR A 168 1.87 5.70 14.68
C THR A 168 0.55 5.53 15.45
N GLN A 169 0.40 6.23 16.58
CA GLN A 169 -0.81 6.16 17.41
C GLN A 169 -2.01 6.92 16.81
N GLN A 170 -1.78 7.80 15.86
CA GLN A 170 -2.82 8.60 15.21
C GLN A 170 -3.52 7.82 14.09
N PHE A 171 -2.90 6.73 13.64
CA PHE A 171 -3.39 5.88 12.56
C PHE A 171 -3.97 4.58 13.07
N ASN A 172 -4.96 4.07 12.34
CA ASN A 172 -5.51 2.74 12.57
C ASN A 172 -4.41 1.71 12.28
N ARG A 173 -4.18 0.80 13.23
CA ARG A 173 -3.18 -0.26 13.08
C ARG A 173 -3.55 -1.30 12.04
N TRP A 174 -4.84 -1.52 11.82
CA TRP A 174 -5.33 -2.48 10.85
C TRP A 174 -5.94 -1.78 9.66
N ASP A 175 -5.51 -2.16 8.48
CA ASP A 175 -6.03 -1.71 7.20
C ASP A 175 -6.49 -2.92 6.38
N ALA A 176 -7.58 -2.77 5.65
CA ALA A 176 -8.10 -3.75 4.73
C ALA A 176 -8.22 -3.13 3.34
N ALA A 177 -7.86 -3.90 2.33
CA ALA A 177 -7.90 -3.49 0.94
C ALA A 177 -8.37 -4.64 0.05
N VAL A 178 -8.76 -4.32 -1.16
CA VAL A 178 -8.85 -5.27 -2.28
C VAL A 178 -7.68 -4.97 -3.22
N THR A 179 -6.92 -6.01 -3.51
CA THR A 179 -5.82 -5.96 -4.47
C THR A 179 -6.25 -6.63 -5.77
N GLY A 180 -5.98 -6.00 -6.90
CA GLY A 180 -6.19 -6.58 -8.23
C GLY A 180 -5.02 -6.25 -9.13
N GLY A 181 -4.67 -7.15 -10.04
CA GLY A 181 -3.52 -6.94 -10.90
C GLY A 181 -3.37 -7.97 -12.02
N ILE A 182 -2.33 -7.74 -12.78
CA ILE A 182 -1.90 -8.58 -13.89
C ILE A 182 -0.43 -8.92 -13.73
N GLY A 183 0.00 -10.00 -14.35
CA GLY A 183 1.40 -10.41 -14.35
C GLY A 183 1.73 -11.28 -15.54
N TYR A 184 3.00 -11.58 -15.67
CA TYR A 184 3.51 -12.53 -16.64
C TYR A 184 4.60 -13.39 -16.00
N LYS A 185 4.43 -14.72 -16.08
CA LYS A 185 5.40 -15.71 -15.62
C LYS A 185 6.20 -16.22 -16.80
N LEU A 186 7.52 -16.01 -16.74
CA LEU A 186 8.48 -16.56 -17.68
C LEU A 186 8.76 -18.03 -17.36
N GLY A 187 9.19 -18.81 -18.34
CA GLY A 187 9.49 -20.24 -18.17
C GLY A 187 10.61 -20.55 -17.16
N SER A 188 11.41 -19.55 -16.79
CA SER A 188 12.46 -19.64 -15.77
C SER A 188 11.96 -19.48 -14.31
N GLY A 189 10.65 -19.36 -14.08
CA GLY A 189 10.08 -19.06 -12.76
C GLY A 189 10.06 -17.58 -12.38
N ILE A 190 10.69 -16.72 -13.18
CA ILE A 190 10.64 -15.27 -12.99
C ILE A 190 9.22 -14.78 -13.34
N ASN A 191 8.66 -13.94 -12.51
CA ASN A 191 7.38 -13.28 -12.78
C ASN A 191 7.50 -11.75 -12.62
N ILE A 192 6.78 -11.03 -13.48
CA ILE A 192 6.65 -9.57 -13.44
C ILE A 192 5.19 -9.29 -13.19
N SER A 193 4.87 -8.35 -12.31
CA SER A 193 3.49 -8.03 -11.94
C SER A 193 3.27 -6.54 -11.77
N ALA A 194 2.05 -6.13 -12.10
CA ALA A 194 1.52 -4.82 -11.78
C ALA A 194 0.19 -5.00 -11.06
N SER A 195 -0.01 -4.30 -9.95
CA SER A 195 -1.25 -4.40 -9.17
C SER A 195 -1.67 -3.05 -8.58
N TYR A 196 -2.94 -2.98 -8.22
CA TYR A 196 -3.55 -1.85 -7.55
C TYR A 196 -4.21 -2.30 -6.26
N ASP A 197 -3.87 -1.63 -5.15
CA ASP A 197 -4.51 -1.82 -3.86
C ASP A 197 -5.57 -0.74 -3.66
N TYR A 198 -6.80 -1.14 -3.43
CA TYR A 198 -7.93 -0.27 -3.13
C TYR A 198 -8.29 -0.40 -1.66
N GLY A 199 -7.91 0.58 -0.84
CA GLY A 199 -8.17 0.58 0.60
C GLY A 199 -9.65 0.71 0.93
N LEU A 200 -10.09 -0.07 1.89
CA LEU A 200 -11.46 -0.11 2.40
C LEU A 200 -11.58 0.42 3.83
N SER A 201 -10.49 0.39 4.59
CA SER A 201 -10.47 0.85 5.98
C SER A 201 -10.08 2.32 6.08
N LYS A 202 -10.68 3.05 7.02
CA LYS A 202 -10.29 4.41 7.35
C LYS A 202 -8.92 4.40 8.04
N LEU A 203 -8.02 5.26 7.59
CA LEU A 203 -6.67 5.43 8.13
C LEU A 203 -6.66 6.08 9.51
N ASP A 204 -7.57 7.03 9.76
CA ASP A 204 -7.66 7.75 11.04
C ASP A 204 -8.14 6.83 12.15
N ALA A 205 -7.39 6.75 13.24
CA ALA A 205 -7.73 5.96 14.43
C ALA A 205 -9.06 6.35 15.06
N ASN A 206 -9.41 7.64 15.02
CA ASN A 206 -10.65 8.18 15.55
C ASN A 206 -11.82 8.13 14.54
N LYS A 207 -11.56 7.72 13.29
CA LYS A 207 -12.54 7.61 12.20
C LYS A 207 -13.27 8.92 11.84
N ASN A 208 -12.72 10.06 12.23
CA ASN A 208 -13.26 11.39 11.95
C ASN A 208 -13.05 11.82 10.50
N ALA A 209 -11.98 11.34 9.86
CA ALA A 209 -11.67 11.61 8.47
C ALA A 209 -11.92 10.38 7.58
N ASN A 210 -12.56 10.60 6.43
CA ASN A 210 -12.66 9.58 5.38
C ASN A 210 -11.38 9.60 4.53
N ALA A 211 -10.36 8.91 5.01
CA ALA A 211 -9.08 8.74 4.34
C ALA A 211 -8.78 7.26 4.19
N TYR A 212 -8.46 6.82 2.98
CA TYR A 212 -8.20 5.43 2.63
C TYR A 212 -6.88 5.33 1.88
N ASN A 213 -6.11 4.28 2.14
CA ASN A 213 -4.92 3.98 1.35
C ASN A 213 -5.29 3.58 -0.08
N ASN A 214 -4.47 3.98 -1.03
CA ASN A 214 -4.42 3.38 -2.35
C ASN A 214 -2.96 3.24 -2.77
N ALA A 215 -2.65 2.22 -3.58
CA ALA A 215 -1.29 2.04 -4.05
C ALA A 215 -1.25 1.32 -5.40
N ILE A 216 -0.29 1.71 -6.23
CA ILE A 216 0.12 0.96 -7.42
C ILE A 216 1.43 0.27 -7.07
N LYS A 217 1.54 -1.03 -7.37
CA LYS A 217 2.73 -1.84 -7.15
C LYS A 217 3.26 -2.38 -8.48
N LEU A 218 4.56 -2.29 -8.70
CA LEU A 218 5.27 -2.94 -9.78
C LEU A 218 6.31 -3.88 -9.18
N GLY A 219 6.22 -5.17 -9.46
CA GLY A 219 7.03 -6.17 -8.81
C GLY A 219 7.67 -7.17 -9.76
N VAL A 220 8.83 -7.66 -9.34
CA VAL A 220 9.51 -8.81 -9.95
C VAL A 220 9.65 -9.87 -8.87
N GLY A 221 9.34 -11.11 -9.20
CA GLY A 221 9.44 -12.25 -8.31
C GLY A 221 10.12 -13.43 -8.97
N ILE A 222 10.51 -14.37 -8.14
CA ILE A 222 10.97 -15.69 -8.56
C ILE A 222 10.21 -16.75 -7.77
N GLU A 223 9.77 -17.79 -8.46
CA GLU A 223 9.01 -18.93 -7.92
C GLU A 223 9.83 -20.19 -8.11
N PHE A 224 9.93 -21.03 -7.09
CA PHE A 224 10.76 -22.25 -7.02
C PHE A 224 10.02 -23.38 -6.32
#